data_4b8765704a07963abc12fd3bbef728dc
#
_entry.id   4b8765704a07963abc12fd3bbef728dc
#
_cell.length_a   1.000
_cell.length_b   1.000
_cell.length_c   1.000
_cell.angle_alpha   90.00
_cell.angle_beta   90.00
_cell.angle_gamma   90.00
#
_symmetry.space_group_name_H-M   'P 1'
#
loop_
_entity.id
_entity.type
_entity.pdbx_description
1 polymer ?
#
loop_
_entity_poly.entity_id
_entity_poly.type
_entity_poly.pdbx_seq_one_letter_code
_entity_poly.pdbx_strand_id
1 'polypeptide(L)'
;EELEDLIPVGIQTALPKITWTDGSNLPEKVTVSYKGQTVESKVAWDKSSYQVIGRTTVTGKLIDCRNAEISTEMLVCPKNAVYFANASKAPVSADYTSIMKQLGNTLLHTVDVYDGAYSTETGFGYVGAEGKLRNSTDDIYQSMRYATDKTQSISYRFDLEAGKYNVYVGMFDPSSWWDGKRYADISLNDKVVTEKYNYQNNVNDTLTYENVEVGEEGTLTITISPNAATSSAVQVSFIVVAKAQKDAEVTPTPEPTASPKPTASPKPTAAPTASPKPT
;
A
#
# COMPACT_ATOMS: atom_id res chain seq x y z
N GLU A 1 -26.69 6.98 -33.82
CA GLU A 1 -25.48 7.84 -33.79
C GLU A 1 -24.37 7.02 -33.21
N GLU A 2 -23.34 6.79 -34.00
CA GLU A 2 -22.21 5.97 -33.60
C GLU A 2 -21.45 6.61 -32.46
N LEU A 3 -21.14 5.83 -31.44
CA LEU A 3 -20.32 6.18 -30.26
C LEU A 3 -18.88 6.65 -30.65
N GLU A 4 -18.64 6.87 -31.94
CA GLU A 4 -17.31 7.15 -32.51
C GLU A 4 -16.70 8.48 -32.06
N ASP A 5 -17.48 9.40 -31.59
CA ASP A 5 -17.01 10.75 -31.25
C ASP A 5 -16.92 11.05 -29.73
N LEU A 6 -17.00 10.03 -28.86
CA LEU A 6 -16.97 10.21 -27.40
C LEU A 6 -15.55 10.42 -26.89
N ILE A 7 -14.93 11.54 -27.18
CA ILE A 7 -13.76 12.01 -26.43
C ILE A 7 -14.31 12.80 -25.23
N PRO A 8 -14.12 12.31 -23.99
CA PRO A 8 -14.57 13.05 -22.80
C PRO A 8 -13.86 14.39 -22.71
N VAL A 9 -14.60 15.46 -22.48
CA VAL A 9 -14.04 16.81 -22.31
C VAL A 9 -13.61 17.05 -20.86
N GLY A 10 -14.08 16.23 -19.91
CA GLY A 10 -13.71 16.32 -18.51
C GLY A 10 -14.46 15.32 -17.64
N ILE A 11 -13.89 15.01 -16.48
CA ILE A 11 -14.50 14.20 -15.44
C ILE A 11 -15.26 15.13 -14.51
N GLN A 12 -16.57 14.87 -14.28
CA GLN A 12 -17.40 15.63 -13.35
C GLN A 12 -17.45 15.01 -11.95
N THR A 13 -17.19 13.71 -11.84
CA THR A 13 -17.07 13.04 -10.54
C THR A 13 -15.86 13.59 -9.80
N ALA A 14 -16.07 14.04 -8.57
CA ALA A 14 -14.96 14.41 -7.70
C ALA A 14 -14.12 13.15 -7.37
N LEU A 15 -12.92 13.08 -7.92
CA LEU A 15 -11.98 12.00 -7.62
C LEU A 15 -11.36 12.20 -6.23
N PRO A 16 -11.05 11.11 -5.50
CA PRO A 16 -10.39 11.23 -4.21
C PRO A 16 -8.99 11.84 -4.40
N LYS A 17 -8.58 12.65 -3.44
CA LYS A 17 -7.21 13.19 -3.39
C LYS A 17 -6.18 12.17 -2.87
N ILE A 18 -6.67 11.14 -2.22
CA ILE A 18 -5.90 10.04 -1.63
C ILE A 18 -6.49 8.74 -2.12
N THR A 19 -5.62 7.80 -2.50
CA THR A 19 -6.02 6.42 -2.76
C THR A 19 -5.21 5.46 -1.89
N TRP A 20 -5.81 4.30 -1.61
CA TRP A 20 -5.12 3.25 -0.91
C TRP A 20 -4.27 2.43 -1.88
N THR A 21 -3.20 1.82 -1.38
CA THR A 21 -2.35 0.91 -2.18
C THR A 21 -3.12 -0.28 -2.77
N ASP A 22 -4.30 -0.61 -2.23
CA ASP A 22 -5.20 -1.63 -2.76
C ASP A 22 -6.26 -1.07 -3.75
N GLY A 23 -6.33 0.25 -3.90
CA GLY A 23 -7.30 0.94 -4.76
C GLY A 23 -8.74 0.88 -4.28
N SER A 24 -9.02 0.39 -3.07
CA SER A 24 -10.38 0.08 -2.59
C SER A 24 -11.30 1.30 -2.45
N ASN A 25 -10.77 2.51 -2.49
CA ASN A 25 -11.54 3.75 -2.46
C ASN A 25 -11.62 4.46 -3.82
N LEU A 26 -11.08 3.88 -4.87
CA LEU A 26 -11.24 4.41 -6.22
C LEU A 26 -12.67 4.13 -6.73
N PRO A 27 -13.33 5.11 -7.36
CA PRO A 27 -14.68 4.90 -7.86
C PRO A 27 -14.70 3.88 -9.01
N GLU A 28 -15.65 2.96 -8.97
CA GLU A 28 -15.86 1.99 -10.06
C GLU A 28 -16.41 2.66 -11.32
N LYS A 29 -17.10 3.80 -11.16
CA LYS A 29 -17.71 4.58 -12.22
C LYS A 29 -17.46 6.06 -12.01
N VAL A 30 -17.38 6.79 -13.10
CA VAL A 30 -17.28 8.25 -13.11
C VAL A 30 -18.25 8.85 -14.11
N THR A 31 -18.70 10.06 -13.83
CA THR A 31 -19.48 10.85 -14.75
C THR A 31 -18.54 11.72 -15.58
N VAL A 32 -18.67 11.65 -16.87
CA VAL A 32 -17.87 12.44 -17.81
C VAL A 32 -18.75 13.38 -18.63
N SER A 33 -18.22 14.52 -18.97
CA SER A 33 -18.88 15.50 -19.86
C SER A 33 -18.48 15.24 -21.31
N TYR A 34 -19.49 15.22 -22.18
CA TYR A 34 -19.31 15.02 -23.61
C TYR A 34 -20.31 15.90 -24.40
N LYS A 35 -19.83 16.80 -25.26
CA LYS A 35 -20.66 17.70 -26.10
C LYS A 35 -21.89 18.27 -25.37
N GLY A 36 -21.70 18.68 -24.11
CA GLY A 36 -22.78 19.25 -23.28
C GLY A 36 -23.74 18.23 -22.65
N GLN A 37 -23.46 16.93 -22.82
CA GLN A 37 -24.16 15.84 -22.15
C GLN A 37 -23.27 15.21 -21.08
N THR A 38 -23.88 14.56 -20.11
CA THR A 38 -23.19 13.77 -19.08
C THR A 38 -23.43 12.29 -19.33
N VAL A 39 -22.33 11.52 -19.33
CA VAL A 39 -22.37 10.06 -19.50
C VAL A 39 -21.65 9.42 -18.33
N GLU A 40 -22.24 8.37 -17.77
CA GLU A 40 -21.58 7.51 -16.77
C GLU A 40 -20.72 6.47 -17.49
N SER A 41 -19.48 6.30 -17.06
CA SER A 41 -18.58 5.27 -17.56
C SER A 41 -17.94 4.50 -16.42
N LYS A 42 -17.81 3.20 -16.59
CA LYS A 42 -16.96 2.35 -15.72
C LYS A 42 -15.51 2.74 -15.92
N VAL A 43 -14.72 2.60 -14.87
CA VAL A 43 -13.27 2.85 -14.90
C VAL A 43 -12.52 1.57 -14.62
N ALA A 44 -11.58 1.22 -15.51
CA ALA A 44 -10.54 0.23 -15.23
C ALA A 44 -9.29 1.00 -14.79
N TRP A 45 -9.08 1.08 -13.48
CA TRP A 45 -7.89 1.71 -12.92
C TRP A 45 -6.65 0.85 -13.16
N ASP A 46 -5.54 1.49 -13.52
CA ASP A 46 -4.26 0.82 -13.66
C ASP A 46 -3.65 0.60 -12.28
N LYS A 47 -3.65 -0.65 -11.83
CA LYS A 47 -3.13 -1.05 -10.53
C LYS A 47 -1.68 -0.62 -10.31
N SER A 48 -0.85 -0.64 -11.34
CA SER A 48 0.56 -0.26 -11.24
C SER A 48 0.75 1.21 -10.88
N SER A 49 -0.22 2.07 -11.21
CA SER A 49 -0.15 3.50 -10.98
C SER A 49 -0.39 3.92 -9.51
N TYR A 50 -0.88 3.03 -8.64
CA TYR A 50 -1.16 3.34 -7.23
C TYR A 50 -0.57 2.32 -6.23
N GLN A 51 0.48 1.60 -6.61
CA GLN A 51 1.17 0.67 -5.71
C GLN A 51 2.33 1.32 -4.94
N VAL A 52 2.84 2.44 -5.42
CA VAL A 52 3.96 3.16 -4.80
C VAL A 52 3.43 4.23 -3.87
N ILE A 53 3.86 4.21 -2.59
CA ILE A 53 3.47 5.22 -1.61
C ILE A 53 4.03 6.59 -2.03
N GLY A 54 3.23 7.62 -1.86
CA GLY A 54 3.58 9.00 -2.19
C GLY A 54 2.68 9.61 -3.26
N ARG A 55 2.99 10.83 -3.67
CA ARG A 55 2.26 11.51 -4.75
C ARG A 55 2.63 10.90 -6.09
N THR A 56 1.62 10.50 -6.82
CA THR A 56 1.78 9.91 -8.15
C THR A 56 0.59 10.24 -9.04
N THR A 57 0.76 10.08 -10.33
CA THR A 57 -0.33 10.14 -11.28
C THR A 57 -1.01 8.78 -11.36
N VAL A 58 -2.23 8.70 -10.83
CA VAL A 58 -3.07 7.50 -10.92
C VAL A 58 -3.80 7.52 -12.25
N THR A 59 -3.72 6.44 -12.99
CA THR A 59 -4.28 6.32 -14.35
C THR A 59 -5.37 5.27 -14.44
N GLY A 60 -6.25 5.41 -15.42
CA GLY A 60 -7.32 4.46 -15.69
C GLY A 60 -7.87 4.62 -17.09
N LYS A 61 -8.80 3.73 -17.45
CA LYS A 61 -9.50 3.75 -18.75
C LYS A 61 -10.99 3.77 -18.55
N LEU A 62 -11.66 4.66 -19.28
CA LEU A 62 -13.12 4.77 -19.33
C LEU A 62 -13.67 3.70 -20.27
N ILE A 63 -14.14 2.60 -19.73
CA ILE A 63 -14.55 1.41 -20.52
C ILE A 63 -15.66 1.73 -21.50
N ASP A 64 -16.66 2.49 -21.07
CA ASP A 64 -17.83 2.83 -21.87
C ASP A 64 -17.58 4.06 -22.79
N CYS A 65 -16.36 4.62 -22.79
CA CYS A 65 -15.93 5.73 -23.61
C CYS A 65 -14.69 5.35 -24.44
N ARG A 66 -14.72 4.24 -25.15
CA ARG A 66 -13.64 3.74 -26.04
C ARG A 66 -12.28 3.61 -25.36
N ASN A 67 -12.27 3.26 -24.09
CA ASN A 67 -11.03 3.19 -23.31
C ASN A 67 -10.24 4.50 -23.28
N ALA A 68 -10.93 5.64 -23.35
CA ALA A 68 -10.28 6.94 -23.18
C ALA A 68 -9.52 6.97 -21.85
N GLU A 69 -8.30 7.46 -21.88
CA GLU A 69 -7.45 7.51 -20.70
C GLU A 69 -7.88 8.66 -19.78
N ILE A 70 -7.87 8.38 -18.49
CA ILE A 70 -7.99 9.37 -17.42
C ILE A 70 -6.77 9.31 -16.51
N SER A 71 -6.40 10.44 -15.97
CA SER A 71 -5.31 10.54 -15.02
C SER A 71 -5.58 11.64 -14.01
N THR A 72 -5.12 11.45 -12.79
CA THR A 72 -5.19 12.45 -11.74
C THR A 72 -4.06 12.26 -10.74
N GLU A 73 -3.59 13.35 -10.15
CA GLU A 73 -2.62 13.26 -9.07
C GLU A 73 -3.32 12.89 -7.77
N MET A 74 -2.79 11.88 -7.11
CA MET A 74 -3.24 11.43 -5.79
C MET A 74 -2.06 11.16 -4.87
N LEU A 75 -2.30 11.22 -3.56
CA LEU A 75 -1.39 10.67 -2.57
C LEU A 75 -1.77 9.21 -2.33
N VAL A 76 -0.86 8.28 -2.60
CA VAL A 76 -1.04 6.84 -2.34
C VAL A 76 -0.53 6.50 -0.95
N CYS A 77 -1.36 5.84 -0.14
CA CYS A 77 -1.02 5.45 1.23
C CYS A 77 -1.60 4.07 1.58
N PRO A 78 -0.98 3.32 2.49
CA PRO A 78 -1.59 2.11 3.04
C PRO A 78 -2.85 2.43 3.85
N LYS A 79 -3.94 1.70 3.60
CA LYS A 79 -5.22 1.88 4.29
C LYS A 79 -5.14 1.66 5.80
N ASN A 80 -4.32 0.71 6.24
CA ASN A 80 -4.20 0.28 7.62
C ASN A 80 -2.97 0.86 8.33
N ALA A 81 -2.46 2.00 7.85
CA ALA A 81 -1.32 2.65 8.47
C ALA A 81 -1.61 3.01 9.94
N VAL A 82 -0.69 2.65 10.82
CA VAL A 82 -0.68 3.03 12.25
C VAL A 82 0.25 4.21 12.45
N TYR A 83 1.39 4.21 11.78
CA TYR A 83 2.34 5.30 11.75
C TYR A 83 2.68 5.69 10.32
N PHE A 84 2.75 6.98 10.08
CA PHE A 84 3.36 7.55 8.91
C PHE A 84 4.38 8.61 9.37
N ALA A 85 5.61 8.17 9.60
CA ALA A 85 6.69 9.01 10.07
C ALA A 85 7.42 9.60 8.85
N ASN A 86 7.15 10.86 8.54
CA ASN A 86 7.95 11.59 7.58
C ASN A 86 9.27 12.02 8.27
N ALA A 87 10.38 11.51 7.79
CA ALA A 87 11.70 11.76 8.38
C ALA A 87 12.23 13.16 8.04
N SER A 88 11.37 14.18 8.12
CA SER A 88 11.71 15.57 7.80
C SER A 88 10.65 16.54 8.31
N LYS A 89 10.74 17.81 7.89
CA LYS A 89 9.72 18.85 8.17
C LYS A 89 8.61 18.94 7.12
N ALA A 90 8.66 18.17 6.05
CA ALA A 90 7.60 18.19 5.07
C ALA A 90 6.35 17.48 5.63
N PRO A 91 5.18 18.11 5.67
CA PRO A 91 3.97 17.46 6.15
C PRO A 91 3.57 16.35 5.17
N VAL A 92 3.00 15.25 5.69
CA VAL A 92 2.47 14.19 4.83
C VAL A 92 1.33 14.76 3.98
N SER A 93 0.32 15.27 4.52
CA SER A 93 -0.78 16.00 3.90
C SER A 93 -1.87 16.23 4.96
N ALA A 94 -2.36 17.43 5.08
CA ALA A 94 -3.50 17.72 5.95
C ALA A 94 -4.76 16.94 5.50
N ASP A 95 -4.92 16.75 4.20
CA ASP A 95 -6.01 15.94 3.65
C ASP A 95 -5.93 14.48 4.12
N TYR A 96 -4.72 13.88 4.16
CA TYR A 96 -4.53 12.50 4.62
C TYR A 96 -4.97 12.32 6.07
N THR A 97 -4.49 13.16 6.96
CA THR A 97 -4.87 13.13 8.38
C THR A 97 -6.38 13.29 8.56
N SER A 98 -6.98 14.24 7.84
CA SER A 98 -8.43 14.50 7.90
C SER A 98 -9.24 13.29 7.42
N ILE A 99 -8.87 12.68 6.30
CA ILE A 99 -9.55 11.51 5.74
C ILE A 99 -9.43 10.31 6.67
N MET A 100 -8.24 10.06 7.20
CA MET A 100 -8.02 8.93 8.11
C MET A 100 -8.82 9.07 9.40
N LYS A 101 -8.96 10.28 9.94
CA LYS A 101 -9.86 10.57 11.09
C LYS A 101 -11.32 10.32 10.75
N GLN A 102 -11.79 10.75 9.58
CA GLN A 102 -13.15 10.52 9.11
C GLN A 102 -13.48 9.03 8.92
N LEU A 103 -12.49 8.23 8.53
CA LEU A 103 -12.61 6.78 8.40
C LEU A 103 -12.53 6.05 9.75
N GLY A 104 -12.45 6.78 10.84
CA GLY A 104 -12.39 6.21 12.19
C GLY A 104 -11.04 5.57 12.51
N ASN A 105 -10.00 5.81 11.73
CA ASN A 105 -8.65 5.37 12.07
C ASN A 105 -8.05 6.26 13.17
N THR A 106 -8.43 5.98 14.40
CA THR A 106 -7.94 6.65 15.61
C THR A 106 -6.54 6.19 16.02
N LEU A 107 -6.03 5.14 15.40
CA LEU A 107 -4.71 4.56 15.70
C LEU A 107 -3.60 5.18 14.84
N LEU A 108 -3.98 6.01 13.85
CA LEU A 108 -2.98 6.62 12.98
C LEU A 108 -2.26 7.75 13.72
N HIS A 109 -0.99 7.53 13.95
CA HIS A 109 -0.05 8.56 14.35
C HIS A 109 0.62 9.12 13.10
N THR A 110 0.09 10.20 12.57
CA THR A 110 0.78 11.00 11.56
C THR A 110 1.51 12.12 12.23
N VAL A 111 2.68 12.42 11.68
CA VAL A 111 3.36 13.67 11.98
C VAL A 111 2.95 14.67 10.93
N ASP A 112 1.97 15.48 11.24
CA ASP A 112 1.69 16.68 10.44
C ASP A 112 2.79 17.75 10.60
N VAL A 113 3.70 17.50 11.53
CA VAL A 113 4.79 18.40 11.89
C VAL A 113 6.04 17.56 11.95
N TYR A 114 7.07 17.73 11.42
CA TYR A 114 8.33 16.98 11.38
C TYR A 114 8.49 15.91 12.49
N ASP A 115 9.23 14.89 12.17
CA ASP A 115 9.60 13.86 13.12
C ASP A 115 10.47 14.43 14.26
N GLY A 116 10.37 13.79 15.42
CA GLY A 116 11.15 14.10 16.61
C GLY A 116 11.90 12.89 17.15
N ALA A 117 12.66 13.11 18.22
CA ALA A 117 13.20 12.02 19.01
C ALA A 117 12.03 11.17 19.55
N TYR A 118 12.25 9.87 19.65
CA TYR A 118 11.29 8.97 20.28
C TYR A 118 10.96 9.45 21.70
N SER A 119 9.68 9.41 22.02
CA SER A 119 9.19 9.55 23.39
C SER A 119 8.05 8.57 23.62
N THR A 120 7.83 8.20 24.89
CA THR A 120 6.69 7.34 25.26
C THR A 120 5.33 8.02 25.08
N GLU A 121 5.31 9.35 25.01
CA GLU A 121 4.10 10.13 24.75
C GLU A 121 3.68 10.04 23.29
N THR A 122 4.64 10.11 22.37
CA THR A 122 4.37 10.01 20.92
C THR A 122 4.30 8.57 20.45
N GLY A 123 4.97 7.64 21.14
CA GLY A 123 5.06 6.24 20.77
C GLY A 123 5.93 5.97 19.53
N PHE A 124 6.59 6.99 18.97
CA PHE A 124 7.51 6.82 17.85
C PHE A 124 8.50 7.98 17.75
N GLY A 125 9.55 7.80 16.96
CA GLY A 125 10.55 8.80 16.66
C GLY A 125 11.92 8.20 16.38
N TYR A 126 12.89 9.07 16.06
CA TYR A 126 14.26 8.62 15.91
C TYR A 126 14.89 8.30 17.27
N VAL A 127 15.78 7.32 17.28
CA VAL A 127 16.56 6.91 18.47
C VAL A 127 18.04 6.99 18.16
N GLY A 128 18.84 7.34 19.19
CA GLY A 128 20.29 7.50 19.02
C GLY A 128 20.65 8.82 18.34
N ALA A 129 21.48 8.77 17.32
CA ALA A 129 22.00 9.98 16.69
C ALA A 129 20.93 10.68 15.83
N GLU A 130 20.74 11.97 16.06
CA GLU A 130 19.72 12.77 15.37
C GLU A 130 19.96 12.86 13.86
N GLY A 131 21.23 12.95 13.41
CA GLY A 131 21.52 13.27 12.03
C GLY A 131 21.18 14.73 11.67
N LYS A 132 20.85 14.94 10.38
CA LYS A 132 20.40 16.24 9.86
C LYS A 132 19.18 16.07 8.97
N LEU A 133 18.44 17.14 8.75
CA LEU A 133 17.25 17.18 7.90
C LEU A 133 17.55 17.91 6.60
N ARG A 134 17.13 17.33 5.48
CA ARG A 134 16.97 18.01 4.21
C ARG A 134 15.48 18.31 4.00
N ASN A 135 15.12 19.58 3.95
CA ASN A 135 13.75 20.04 3.70
C ASN A 135 13.75 20.74 2.34
N SER A 136 13.54 19.99 1.29
CA SER A 136 13.69 20.48 -0.08
C SER A 136 12.39 21.00 -0.68
N THR A 137 11.29 20.30 -0.42
CA THR A 137 9.98 20.53 -1.01
C THR A 137 8.91 19.90 -0.11
N ASP A 138 7.64 20.00 -0.51
CA ASP A 138 6.53 19.23 0.09
C ASP A 138 6.53 17.76 -0.36
N ASP A 139 7.51 17.34 -1.15
CA ASP A 139 7.68 15.95 -1.59
C ASP A 139 8.27 15.11 -0.47
N ILE A 140 7.55 14.06 -0.06
CA ILE A 140 7.94 13.17 1.03
C ILE A 140 9.22 12.36 0.74
N TYR A 141 9.60 12.15 -0.53
CA TYR A 141 10.87 11.50 -0.86
C TYR A 141 12.04 12.47 -0.82
N GLN A 142 11.87 13.67 -1.34
CA GLN A 142 12.94 14.67 -1.42
C GLN A 142 13.27 15.34 -0.08
N SER A 143 12.37 15.25 0.89
CA SER A 143 12.60 15.66 2.27
C SER A 143 12.99 14.45 3.10
N MET A 144 14.11 14.52 3.81
CA MET A 144 14.68 13.33 4.44
C MET A 144 15.53 13.65 5.65
N ARG A 145 15.72 12.67 6.52
CA ARG A 145 16.78 12.64 7.53
C ARG A 145 18.00 11.93 6.96
N TYR A 146 19.18 12.48 7.18
CA TYR A 146 20.44 11.88 6.75
C TYR A 146 21.47 11.87 7.87
N ALA A 147 22.33 10.86 7.86
CA ALA A 147 23.44 10.74 8.79
C ALA A 147 24.49 11.83 8.53
N THR A 148 25.22 12.23 9.56
CA THR A 148 26.23 13.31 9.44
C THR A 148 27.55 12.82 8.87
N ASP A 149 27.78 11.52 8.94
CA ASP A 149 28.95 10.86 8.36
C ASP A 149 28.64 9.42 7.91
N LYS A 150 29.56 8.81 7.20
CA LYS A 150 29.41 7.48 6.61
C LYS A 150 29.45 6.30 7.59
N THR A 151 29.63 6.57 8.88
CA THR A 151 29.66 5.52 9.93
C THR A 151 28.41 5.55 10.81
N GLN A 152 27.62 6.60 10.70
CA GLN A 152 26.43 6.81 11.52
C GLN A 152 25.21 6.12 10.91
N SER A 153 24.50 5.36 11.73
CA SER A 153 23.19 4.81 11.40
C SER A 153 22.06 5.79 11.74
N ILE A 154 20.91 5.59 11.08
CA ILE A 154 19.65 6.25 11.41
C ILE A 154 18.70 5.16 11.90
N SER A 155 18.13 5.35 13.09
CA SER A 155 17.19 4.40 13.70
C SER A 155 15.91 5.08 14.12
N TYR A 156 14.78 4.39 13.92
CA TYR A 156 13.46 4.78 14.39
C TYR A 156 12.86 3.68 15.24
N ARG A 157 12.18 4.05 16.30
CA ARG A 157 11.41 3.17 17.15
C ARG A 157 9.94 3.49 17.05
N PHE A 158 9.11 2.44 17.07
CA PHE A 158 7.65 2.49 17.07
C PHE A 158 7.11 1.59 18.17
N ASP A 159 6.21 2.11 19.00
CA ASP A 159 5.47 1.33 19.97
C ASP A 159 4.20 0.79 19.30
N LEU A 160 4.00 -0.52 19.37
CA LEU A 160 2.96 -1.23 18.62
C LEU A 160 2.32 -2.29 19.53
N GLU A 161 1.08 -2.65 19.28
CA GLU A 161 0.49 -3.86 19.84
C GLU A 161 1.17 -5.09 19.23
N ALA A 162 1.19 -6.20 19.99
CA ALA A 162 1.65 -7.47 19.41
C ALA A 162 0.82 -7.84 18.16
N GLY A 163 1.50 -8.25 17.09
CA GLY A 163 0.82 -8.55 15.84
C GLY A 163 1.74 -8.55 14.63
N LYS A 164 1.13 -8.58 13.44
CA LYS A 164 1.84 -8.52 12.15
C LYS A 164 1.63 -7.18 11.48
N TYR A 165 2.70 -6.65 10.93
CA TYR A 165 2.72 -5.33 10.29
C TYR A 165 3.43 -5.39 8.94
N ASN A 166 3.01 -4.52 8.04
CA ASN A 166 3.76 -4.20 6.82
C ASN A 166 4.53 -2.90 7.05
N VAL A 167 5.80 -2.92 6.72
CA VAL A 167 6.72 -1.79 6.91
C VAL A 167 7.16 -1.29 5.55
N TYR A 168 7.07 0.01 5.35
CA TYR A 168 7.47 0.69 4.12
C TYR A 168 8.52 1.74 4.46
N VAL A 169 9.66 1.68 3.79
CA VAL A 169 10.78 2.61 4.02
C VAL A 169 11.05 3.37 2.74
N GLY A 170 10.79 4.66 2.76
CA GLY A 170 11.02 5.55 1.62
C GLY A 170 12.48 5.92 1.50
N MET A 171 13.05 5.67 0.33
CA MET A 171 14.46 5.87 0.01
C MET A 171 14.59 6.81 -1.19
N PHE A 172 15.52 7.75 -1.12
CA PHE A 172 15.78 8.70 -2.19
C PHE A 172 17.21 9.22 -2.11
N ASP A 173 17.88 9.40 -3.25
CA ASP A 173 19.18 10.08 -3.32
C ASP A 173 19.12 11.21 -4.36
N PRO A 174 19.19 12.49 -3.91
CA PRO A 174 19.13 13.60 -4.84
C PRO A 174 20.35 13.64 -5.76
N SER A 175 20.16 13.99 -7.02
CA SER A 175 21.21 14.05 -8.02
C SER A 175 22.42 14.87 -7.61
N SER A 176 22.22 15.92 -6.78
CA SER A 176 23.29 16.76 -6.27
C SER A 176 24.18 16.09 -5.22
N TRP A 177 23.74 14.96 -4.66
CA TRP A 177 24.45 14.18 -3.64
C TRP A 177 24.92 12.82 -4.14
N TRP A 178 24.36 12.38 -5.26
CA TRP A 178 24.59 11.04 -5.77
C TRP A 178 26.00 10.87 -6.31
N ASP A 179 26.74 9.90 -5.77
CA ASP A 179 28.09 9.52 -6.18
C ASP A 179 28.18 8.11 -6.75
N GLY A 180 27.05 7.41 -6.83
CA GLY A 180 26.96 6.03 -7.32
C GLY A 180 27.44 4.97 -6.33
N LYS A 181 27.75 5.33 -5.10
CA LYS A 181 28.34 4.44 -4.08
C LYS A 181 27.67 4.58 -2.72
N ARG A 182 26.42 5.00 -2.66
CA ARG A 182 25.65 5.03 -1.41
C ARG A 182 24.95 3.69 -1.23
N TYR A 183 25.37 2.98 -0.17
CA TYR A 183 24.80 1.68 0.17
C TYR A 183 24.37 1.64 1.62
N ALA A 184 23.22 1.02 1.88
CA ALA A 184 22.69 0.85 3.23
C ALA A 184 22.31 -0.62 3.49
N ASP A 185 22.45 -1.01 4.76
CA ASP A 185 21.83 -2.23 5.30
C ASP A 185 20.60 -1.81 6.09
N ILE A 186 19.47 -2.50 5.89
CA ILE A 186 18.24 -2.23 6.62
C ILE A 186 18.00 -3.35 7.61
N SER A 187 17.77 -2.98 8.87
CA SER A 187 17.46 -3.94 9.94
C SER A 187 16.09 -3.65 10.55
N LEU A 188 15.38 -4.70 10.92
CA LEU A 188 14.15 -4.68 11.72
C LEU A 188 14.44 -5.45 13.02
N ASN A 189 14.30 -4.81 14.18
CA ASN A 189 14.65 -5.36 15.48
C ASN A 189 16.02 -6.08 15.46
N ASP A 190 17.06 -5.35 15.03
CA ASP A 190 18.46 -5.80 14.92
C ASP A 190 18.72 -6.92 13.90
N LYS A 191 17.68 -7.44 13.23
CA LYS A 191 17.82 -8.42 12.16
C LYS A 191 17.95 -7.72 10.82
N VAL A 192 19.07 -7.91 10.11
CA VAL A 192 19.24 -7.41 8.74
C VAL A 192 18.24 -8.09 7.80
N VAL A 193 17.43 -7.31 7.14
CA VAL A 193 16.39 -7.74 6.19
C VAL A 193 16.71 -7.33 4.74
N THR A 194 17.57 -6.34 4.57
CA THR A 194 18.14 -5.96 3.27
C THR A 194 19.60 -5.63 3.46
N GLU A 195 20.46 -6.31 2.73
CA GLU A 195 21.88 -6.02 2.68
C GLU A 195 22.22 -5.22 1.42
N LYS A 196 23.07 -4.22 1.60
CA LYS A 196 23.67 -3.46 0.50
C LYS A 196 22.63 -2.88 -0.47
N TYR A 197 21.53 -2.31 0.07
CA TYR A 197 20.62 -1.52 -0.73
C TYR A 197 21.42 -0.41 -1.45
N ASN A 198 21.27 -0.31 -2.76
CA ASN A 198 21.94 0.69 -3.57
C ASN A 198 20.96 1.82 -3.93
N TYR A 199 21.17 2.98 -3.33
CA TYR A 199 20.39 4.16 -3.69
C TYR A 199 20.52 4.49 -5.18
N GLN A 200 19.42 4.84 -5.82
CA GLN A 200 19.38 5.21 -7.23
C GLN A 200 19.29 6.74 -7.38
N ASN A 201 19.98 7.26 -8.39
CA ASN A 201 20.03 8.69 -8.65
C ASN A 201 18.65 9.29 -8.95
N ASN A 202 18.15 10.14 -8.07
CA ASN A 202 16.88 10.88 -8.21
C ASN A 202 15.67 9.97 -8.46
N VAL A 203 15.66 8.78 -7.85
CA VAL A 203 14.58 7.80 -7.95
C VAL A 203 13.85 7.71 -6.62
N ASN A 204 12.54 7.89 -6.64
CA ASN A 204 11.67 7.59 -5.52
C ASN A 204 11.56 6.07 -5.40
N ASP A 205 11.99 5.51 -4.29
CA ASP A 205 11.95 4.07 -4.04
C ASP A 205 11.35 3.78 -2.66
N THR A 206 10.64 2.66 -2.55
CA THR A 206 10.04 2.20 -1.31
C THR A 206 10.38 0.74 -1.08
N LEU A 207 11.16 0.47 -0.05
CA LEU A 207 11.38 -0.88 0.43
C LEU A 207 10.17 -1.34 1.23
N THR A 208 9.67 -2.53 0.91
CA THR A 208 8.48 -3.10 1.56
C THR A 208 8.83 -4.39 2.26
N TYR A 209 8.47 -4.49 3.54
CA TYR A 209 8.63 -5.68 4.37
C TYR A 209 7.25 -6.10 4.87
N GLU A 210 6.78 -7.24 4.42
CA GLU A 210 5.45 -7.74 4.76
C GLU A 210 5.48 -8.70 5.95
N ASN A 211 4.39 -8.71 6.73
CA ASN A 211 4.18 -9.63 7.85
C ASN A 211 5.30 -9.61 8.91
N VAL A 212 5.86 -8.43 9.17
CA VAL A 212 6.82 -8.23 10.25
C VAL A 212 6.14 -8.50 11.58
N GLU A 213 6.65 -9.47 12.34
CA GLU A 213 6.10 -9.80 13.66
C GLU A 213 6.61 -8.83 14.72
N VAL A 214 5.68 -8.31 15.51
CA VAL A 214 5.93 -7.57 16.75
C VAL A 214 5.39 -8.42 17.89
N GLY A 215 6.27 -8.80 18.83
CA GLY A 215 5.94 -9.62 19.99
C GLY A 215 5.31 -8.80 21.11
N GLU A 216 5.16 -9.44 22.28
CA GLU A 216 4.57 -8.82 23.48
C GLU A 216 5.39 -7.64 24.03
N GLU A 217 6.68 -7.53 23.65
CA GLU A 217 7.52 -6.36 23.94
C GLU A 217 6.97 -5.07 23.34
N GLY A 218 6.12 -5.19 22.32
CA GLY A 218 5.37 -4.08 21.75
C GLY A 218 6.22 -3.02 21.05
N THR A 219 7.38 -3.41 20.51
CA THR A 219 8.29 -2.47 19.87
C THR A 219 8.79 -2.96 18.53
N LEU A 220 8.93 -2.02 17.58
CA LEU A 220 9.61 -2.23 16.32
C LEU A 220 10.68 -1.14 16.16
N THR A 221 11.93 -1.57 15.99
CA THR A 221 13.04 -0.68 15.65
C THR A 221 13.46 -0.93 14.21
N ILE A 222 13.56 0.16 13.44
CA ILE A 222 13.99 0.15 12.05
C ILE A 222 15.28 0.91 11.96
N THR A 223 16.35 0.25 11.50
CA THR A 223 17.69 0.86 11.42
C THR A 223 18.18 0.82 9.99
N ILE A 224 18.61 1.98 9.50
CA ILE A 224 19.30 2.17 8.23
C ILE A 224 20.77 2.39 8.56
N SER A 225 21.60 1.39 8.32
CA SER A 225 23.03 1.41 8.61
C SER A 225 23.86 1.58 7.36
N PRO A 226 25.02 2.26 7.43
CA PRO A 226 25.93 2.30 6.30
C PRO A 226 26.50 0.90 6.05
N ASN A 227 26.37 0.40 4.81
CA ASN A 227 27.06 -0.83 4.40
C ASN A 227 28.56 -0.59 4.27
N ALA A 228 29.38 -1.61 4.49
CA ALA A 228 30.85 -1.51 4.41
C ALA A 228 31.37 -0.98 3.05
N ALA A 229 30.59 -1.14 1.98
CA ALA A 229 30.94 -0.68 0.64
C ALA A 229 30.56 0.78 0.38
N THR A 230 29.83 1.45 1.29
CA THR A 230 29.37 2.82 1.08
C THR A 230 30.52 3.84 1.16
N SER A 231 30.46 4.85 0.33
CA SER A 231 31.32 6.05 0.43
C SER A 231 30.60 7.26 1.02
N SER A 232 29.26 7.18 1.16
CA SER A 232 28.40 8.28 1.55
C SER A 232 27.53 7.93 2.77
N ALA A 233 27.10 8.94 3.49
CA ALA A 233 26.19 8.82 4.63
C ALA A 233 24.81 8.28 4.17
N VAL A 234 24.18 7.46 5.02
CA VAL A 234 22.83 6.91 4.75
C VAL A 234 21.74 7.93 5.02
N GLN A 235 20.57 7.72 4.47
CA GLN A 235 19.41 8.60 4.58
C GLN A 235 18.10 7.84 4.49
N VAL A 236 17.00 8.43 4.96
CA VAL A 236 15.65 7.91 4.90
C VAL A 236 14.65 9.05 4.73
N SER A 237 13.68 8.86 3.84
CA SER A 237 12.68 9.88 3.55
C SER A 237 11.45 9.75 4.45
N PHE A 238 10.91 8.56 4.59
CA PHE A 238 9.77 8.27 5.46
C PHE A 238 9.74 6.81 5.88
N ILE A 239 8.97 6.52 6.92
CA ILE A 239 8.66 5.16 7.34
C ILE A 239 7.16 5.09 7.58
N VAL A 240 6.51 4.09 6.95
CA VAL A 240 5.11 3.77 7.22
C VAL A 240 5.03 2.39 7.85
N VAL A 241 4.30 2.28 8.94
CA VAL A 241 3.96 1.01 9.59
C VAL A 241 2.45 0.83 9.48
N ALA A 242 2.01 -0.24 8.84
CA ALA A 242 0.61 -0.55 8.64
C ALA A 242 0.28 -1.94 9.20
N LYS A 243 -0.90 -2.10 9.82
CA LYS A 243 -1.35 -3.45 10.22
C LYS A 243 -1.44 -4.33 8.98
N ALA A 244 -0.81 -5.51 9.02
CA ALA A 244 -0.99 -6.50 7.97
C ALA A 244 -2.48 -6.87 7.89
N GLN A 245 -3.02 -7.01 6.68
CA GLN A 245 -4.38 -7.53 6.55
C GLN A 245 -4.38 -8.94 7.15
N LYS A 246 -5.33 -9.23 8.04
CA LYS A 246 -5.60 -10.63 8.36
C LYS A 246 -5.89 -11.32 7.04
N ASP A 247 -5.14 -12.38 6.75
CA ASP A 247 -5.53 -13.29 5.67
C ASP A 247 -7.02 -13.55 5.85
N ALA A 248 -7.82 -13.29 4.82
CA ALA A 248 -9.23 -13.64 4.85
C ALA A 248 -9.27 -15.09 5.28
N GLU A 249 -9.85 -15.37 6.45
CA GLU A 249 -9.97 -16.72 6.99
C GLU A 249 -10.54 -17.55 5.85
N VAL A 250 -9.72 -18.46 5.31
CA VAL A 250 -10.13 -19.28 4.18
C VAL A 250 -11.29 -20.09 4.73
N THR A 251 -12.50 -19.62 4.45
CA THR A 251 -13.71 -20.39 4.80
C THR A 251 -13.49 -21.74 4.17
N PRO A 252 -13.38 -22.83 4.94
CA PRO A 252 -13.10 -24.12 4.36
C PRO A 252 -14.17 -24.37 3.29
N THR A 253 -13.73 -24.56 2.07
CA THR A 253 -14.62 -24.95 0.96
C THR A 253 -15.43 -26.12 1.47
N PRO A 254 -16.78 -26.04 1.51
CA PRO A 254 -17.59 -27.13 2.01
C PRO A 254 -17.17 -28.38 1.25
N GLU A 255 -16.79 -29.41 2.01
CA GLU A 255 -16.42 -30.72 1.48
C GLU A 255 -17.53 -31.18 0.52
N PRO A 256 -17.22 -31.57 -0.70
CA PRO A 256 -18.27 -31.96 -1.65
C PRO A 256 -19.12 -33.04 -1.02
N THR A 257 -20.37 -32.71 -0.76
CA THR A 257 -21.39 -33.66 -0.24
C THR A 257 -21.38 -34.84 -1.17
N ALA A 258 -21.04 -36.01 -0.64
CA ALA A 258 -21.01 -37.25 -1.42
C ALA A 258 -22.33 -37.41 -2.17
N SER A 259 -22.25 -37.54 -3.48
CA SER A 259 -23.42 -37.82 -4.34
C SER A 259 -24.19 -39.01 -3.76
N PRO A 260 -25.50 -38.92 -3.65
CA PRO A 260 -26.30 -40.04 -3.16
C PRO A 260 -26.06 -41.27 -4.05
N LYS A 261 -25.70 -42.37 -3.38
CA LYS A 261 -25.49 -43.67 -4.01
C LYS A 261 -26.74 -44.02 -4.84
N PRO A 262 -26.62 -44.46 -6.11
CA PRO A 262 -27.75 -44.82 -6.93
C PRO A 262 -28.58 -45.87 -6.22
N THR A 263 -29.86 -45.58 -6.00
CA THR A 263 -30.85 -46.54 -5.50
C THR A 263 -31.04 -47.61 -6.57
N ALA A 264 -30.87 -48.86 -6.19
CA ALA A 264 -31.03 -49.98 -7.09
C ALA A 264 -32.44 -49.97 -7.74
N SER A 265 -32.50 -50.10 -9.06
CA SER A 265 -33.75 -50.25 -9.81
C SER A 265 -34.57 -51.46 -9.30
N PRO A 266 -35.89 -51.31 -9.17
CA PRO A 266 -36.73 -52.42 -8.78
C PRO A 266 -36.67 -53.55 -9.81
N LYS A 267 -36.53 -54.76 -9.29
CA LYS A 267 -36.54 -56.04 -10.08
C LYS A 267 -37.85 -56.19 -10.86
N PRO A 268 -37.84 -56.54 -12.13
CA PRO A 268 -39.05 -56.74 -12.91
C PRO A 268 -39.97 -57.83 -12.28
N THR A 269 -41.24 -57.47 -12.08
CA THR A 269 -42.30 -58.39 -11.63
C THR A 269 -42.58 -59.32 -12.75
N ALA A 270 -42.66 -60.62 -12.43
CA ALA A 270 -42.96 -61.69 -13.37
C ALA A 270 -44.34 -61.52 -14.04
N ALA A 271 -44.45 -61.88 -15.34
CA ALA A 271 -45.63 -61.77 -16.13
C ALA A 271 -46.70 -62.73 -15.62
N PRO A 272 -47.97 -62.37 -15.75
CA PRO A 272 -49.07 -63.27 -15.33
C PRO A 272 -49.21 -64.51 -16.26
N THR A 273 -49.38 -65.67 -15.63
CA THR A 273 -49.60 -66.97 -16.25
C THR A 273 -50.95 -66.97 -16.96
N ALA A 274 -50.98 -67.46 -18.18
CA ALA A 274 -52.19 -67.58 -19.00
C ALA A 274 -53.25 -68.49 -18.38
N SER A 275 -54.51 -68.04 -18.42
CA SER A 275 -55.68 -68.79 -18.04
C SER A 275 -55.95 -70.02 -19.02
N PRO A 276 -56.46 -71.13 -18.55
CA PRO A 276 -56.81 -72.27 -19.40
C PRO A 276 -58.12 -72.03 -20.18
N LYS A 277 -58.16 -72.52 -21.39
CA LYS A 277 -59.27 -72.49 -22.35
C LYS A 277 -60.38 -73.46 -21.91
N PRO A 278 -61.70 -73.12 -21.98
CA PRO A 278 -62.78 -74.05 -21.69
C PRO A 278 -63.01 -74.99 -22.86
N THR A 279 -63.38 -76.21 -22.51
CA THR A 279 -63.89 -77.25 -23.38
C THR A 279 -65.31 -77.01 -23.79
#